data_d61c7df566183093d96825bd94711430
#
_entry.id   d61c7df566183093d96825bd94711430
#
_cell.length_a   1.000
_cell.length_b   1.000
_cell.length_c   1.000
_cell.angle_alpha   90.00
_cell.angle_beta   90.00
_cell.angle_gamma   90.00
#
_symmetry.space_group_name_H-M   'P 1'
#
loop_
_entity.id
_entity.type
_entity.pdbx_description
1 polymer ?
#
loop_
_entity_poly.entity_id
_entity_poly.type
_entity_poly.pdbx_seq_one_letter_code
_entity_poly.pdbx_strand_id
1 'polypeptide(L)'
;TTGLFERYRRGEITVEEVGSVIAHELGHVARGHHKRRMIDWTGQNAVRMALGMVISRFIPIIGYYIANFISQILMSKLSRRDEFEADEYASALMVAAGYGVSPQIGMFRKLSRLSPGGKGVAWLASHPETAERIVAIEANAAKWKAAKPT
;
A
#
# COMPACT_ATOMS: atom_id res chain seq x y z
N THR A 1 -5.89 5.57 12.48
CA THR A 1 -4.77 5.80 13.42
C THR A 1 -5.16 5.54 14.86
N THR A 2 -6.34 5.97 15.32
CA THR A 2 -6.80 5.76 16.71
C THR A 2 -6.85 4.28 17.08
N GLY A 3 -7.40 3.42 16.22
CA GLY A 3 -7.50 1.99 16.47
C GLY A 3 -6.15 1.26 16.58
N LEU A 4 -5.11 1.72 15.87
CA LEU A 4 -3.76 1.17 15.97
C LEU A 4 -3.13 1.51 17.33
N PHE A 5 -3.28 2.76 17.77
CA PHE A 5 -2.77 3.24 19.06
C PHE A 5 -3.44 2.55 20.25
N GLU A 6 -4.75 2.33 20.18
CA GLU A 6 -5.47 1.58 21.21
C GLU A 6 -4.99 0.13 21.32
N ARG A 7 -4.71 -0.54 20.20
CA ARG A 7 -4.16 -1.90 20.17
C ARG A 7 -2.76 -1.94 20.79
N TYR A 8 -1.94 -0.95 20.51
CA TYR A 8 -0.63 -0.80 21.14
C TYR A 8 -0.79 -0.64 22.68
N ARG A 9 -1.69 0.22 23.14
CA ARG A 9 -1.96 0.40 24.58
C ARG A 9 -2.46 -0.87 25.27
N ARG A 10 -3.16 -1.74 24.56
CA ARG A 10 -3.61 -3.06 25.04
C ARG A 10 -2.54 -4.14 24.99
N GLY A 11 -1.34 -3.84 24.47
CA GLY A 11 -0.28 -4.82 24.28
C GLY A 11 -0.53 -5.83 23.16
N GLU A 12 -1.51 -5.60 22.29
CA GLU A 12 -1.82 -6.46 21.14
C GLU A 12 -0.77 -6.36 20.04
N ILE A 13 -0.12 -5.19 19.92
CA ILE A 13 0.97 -4.91 18.99
C ILE A 13 2.14 -4.26 19.73
N THR A 14 3.36 -4.50 19.24
CA THR A 14 4.60 -3.99 19.84
C THR A 14 4.98 -2.61 19.31
N VAL A 15 5.93 -1.95 19.98
CA VAL A 15 6.45 -0.65 19.52
C VAL A 15 7.18 -0.78 18.18
N GLU A 16 7.88 -1.91 17.94
CA GLU A 16 8.57 -2.18 16.69
C GLU A 16 7.59 -2.39 15.54
N GLU A 17 6.45 -3.03 15.82
CA GLU A 17 5.36 -3.20 14.85
C GLU A 17 4.71 -1.85 14.50
N VAL A 18 4.51 -0.96 15.48
CA VAL A 18 4.10 0.42 15.21
C VAL A 18 5.16 1.16 14.40
N GLY A 19 6.44 0.99 14.75
CA GLY A 19 7.58 1.53 13.99
C GLY A 19 7.57 1.10 12.52
N SER A 20 7.19 -0.15 12.24
CA SER A 20 7.09 -0.65 10.86
C SER A 20 5.98 0.04 10.05
N VAL A 21 4.86 0.39 10.69
CA VAL A 21 3.79 1.18 10.04
C VAL A 21 4.29 2.59 9.72
N ILE A 22 4.97 3.23 10.68
CA ILE A 22 5.54 4.57 10.45
C ILE A 22 6.55 4.53 9.30
N ALA A 23 7.41 3.50 9.26
CA ALA A 23 8.38 3.32 8.18
C ALA A 23 7.70 3.14 6.81
N HIS A 24 6.57 2.43 6.76
CA HIS A 24 5.76 2.28 5.55
C HIS A 24 5.16 3.62 5.09
N GLU A 25 4.58 4.39 5.99
CA GLU A 25 4.04 5.73 5.68
C GLU A 25 5.15 6.68 5.19
N LEU A 26 6.34 6.62 5.81
CA LEU A 26 7.52 7.35 5.32
C LEU A 26 7.92 6.90 3.91
N GLY A 27 7.75 5.63 3.58
CA GLY A 27 7.94 5.11 2.22
C GLY A 27 7.04 5.80 1.20
N HIS A 28 5.76 5.97 1.50
CA HIS A 28 4.83 6.71 0.65
C HIS A 28 5.26 8.17 0.44
N VAL A 29 5.74 8.82 1.48
CA VAL A 29 6.24 10.20 1.41
C VAL A 29 7.53 10.27 0.59
N ALA A 30 8.52 9.45 0.92
CA ALA A 30 9.84 9.45 0.29
C ALA A 30 9.79 9.11 -1.21
N ARG A 31 8.86 8.24 -1.61
CA ARG A 31 8.65 7.86 -3.02
C ARG A 31 7.70 8.82 -3.76
N GLY A 32 7.16 9.82 -3.08
CA GLY A 32 6.26 10.83 -3.67
C GLY A 32 4.92 10.25 -4.15
N HIS A 33 4.43 9.18 -3.52
CA HIS A 33 3.22 8.46 -3.95
C HIS A 33 2.00 9.37 -3.96
N HIS A 34 1.85 10.27 -2.98
CA HIS A 34 0.73 11.23 -2.95
C HIS A 34 0.73 12.15 -4.17
N LYS A 35 1.90 12.69 -4.55
CA LYS A 35 2.03 13.54 -5.73
C LYS A 35 1.77 12.74 -7.01
N ARG A 36 2.31 11.53 -7.11
CA ARG A 36 2.08 10.62 -8.24
C ARG A 36 0.61 10.30 -8.39
N ARG A 37 -0.07 9.89 -7.31
CA ARG A 37 -1.52 9.59 -7.33
C ARG A 37 -2.36 10.79 -7.79
N MET A 38 -2.02 12.00 -7.40
CA MET A 38 -2.74 13.20 -7.84
C MET A 38 -2.55 13.44 -9.36
N ILE A 39 -1.33 13.29 -9.86
CA ILE A 39 -1.03 13.41 -11.30
C ILE A 39 -1.72 12.31 -12.09
N ASP A 40 -1.63 11.06 -11.63
CA ASP A 40 -2.26 9.89 -12.27
C ASP A 40 -3.78 10.03 -12.28
N TRP A 41 -4.38 10.47 -11.18
CA TRP A 41 -5.82 10.71 -11.10
C TRP A 41 -6.29 11.79 -12.08
N THR A 42 -5.54 12.89 -12.19
CA THR A 42 -5.86 13.98 -13.13
C THR A 42 -5.72 13.51 -14.58
N GLY A 43 -4.60 12.84 -14.90
CA GLY A 43 -4.35 12.29 -16.23
C GLY A 43 -5.38 11.23 -16.62
N GLN A 44 -5.75 10.33 -15.71
CA GLN A 44 -6.75 9.30 -15.96
C GLN A 44 -8.16 9.87 -16.13
N ASN A 45 -8.52 10.92 -15.38
CA ASN A 45 -9.79 11.59 -15.60
C ASN A 45 -9.86 12.23 -17.00
N ALA A 46 -8.77 12.83 -17.46
CA ALA A 46 -8.70 13.36 -18.82
C ALA A 46 -8.83 12.26 -19.88
N VAL A 47 -8.12 11.14 -19.73
CA VAL A 47 -8.22 9.96 -20.61
C VAL A 47 -9.61 9.36 -20.56
N ARG A 48 -10.20 9.19 -19.37
CA ARG A 48 -11.57 8.68 -19.20
C ARG A 48 -12.58 9.56 -19.91
N MET A 49 -12.47 10.87 -19.76
CA MET A 49 -13.36 11.81 -20.45
C MET A 49 -13.20 11.72 -21.97
N ALA A 50 -11.98 11.70 -22.48
CA ALA A 50 -11.71 11.58 -23.90
C ALA A 50 -12.24 10.25 -24.48
N LEU A 51 -11.95 9.11 -23.83
CA LEU A 51 -12.46 7.81 -24.21
C LEU A 51 -13.99 7.76 -24.12
N GLY A 52 -14.55 8.31 -23.05
CA GLY A 52 -16.01 8.40 -22.87
C GLY A 52 -16.68 9.17 -24.01
N MET A 53 -16.12 10.32 -24.43
CA MET A 53 -16.64 11.09 -25.57
C MET A 53 -16.57 10.31 -26.88
N VAL A 54 -15.43 9.65 -27.16
CA VAL A 54 -15.25 8.88 -28.39
C VAL A 54 -16.18 7.64 -28.41
N ILE A 55 -16.19 6.85 -27.34
CA ILE A 55 -16.97 5.61 -27.29
C ILE A 55 -18.47 5.90 -27.23
N SER A 56 -18.88 6.95 -26.51
CA SER A 56 -20.30 7.34 -26.40
C SER A 56 -20.90 7.80 -27.74
N ARG A 57 -20.05 8.20 -28.68
CA ARG A 57 -20.49 8.51 -30.04
C ARG A 57 -20.99 7.27 -30.81
N PHE A 58 -20.43 6.10 -30.48
CA PHE A 58 -20.77 4.84 -31.13
C PHE A 58 -21.72 3.98 -30.29
N ILE A 59 -21.57 4.00 -28.96
CA ILE A 59 -22.36 3.20 -28.02
C ILE A 59 -22.70 4.08 -26.81
N PRO A 60 -23.81 4.86 -26.85
CA PRO A 60 -24.11 5.91 -25.86
C PRO A 60 -24.25 5.26 -24.48
N ILE A 61 -24.44 4.86 -23.66
CA ILE A 61 -24.59 4.34 -22.30
C ILE A 61 -23.43 3.42 -21.90
N ILE A 62 -23.03 2.48 -22.76
CA ILE A 62 -22.01 1.46 -22.44
C ILE A 62 -20.61 2.06 -22.39
N GLY A 63 -20.31 3.09 -23.20
CA GLY A 63 -19.01 3.74 -23.25
C GLY A 63 -18.56 4.30 -21.90
N TYR A 64 -19.48 4.88 -21.14
CA TYR A 64 -19.20 5.39 -19.79
C TYR A 64 -18.79 4.27 -18.81
N TYR A 65 -19.50 3.13 -18.83
CA TYR A 65 -19.18 2.00 -17.94
C TYR A 65 -17.85 1.34 -18.29
N ILE A 66 -17.54 1.19 -19.58
CA ILE A 66 -16.25 0.65 -20.03
C ILE A 66 -15.11 1.58 -19.61
N ALA A 67 -15.24 2.89 -19.83
CA ALA A 67 -14.21 3.85 -19.43
C ALA A 67 -13.97 3.86 -17.91
N ASN A 68 -15.03 3.79 -17.10
CA ASN A 68 -14.91 3.66 -15.65
C ASN A 68 -14.24 2.36 -15.23
N PHE A 69 -14.59 1.23 -15.83
CA PHE A 69 -14.01 -0.07 -15.52
C PHE A 69 -12.51 -0.12 -15.81
N ILE A 70 -12.09 0.37 -16.98
CA ILE A 70 -10.66 0.48 -17.35
C ILE A 70 -9.93 1.38 -16.36
N SER A 71 -10.50 2.53 -16.01
CA SER A 71 -9.92 3.46 -15.05
C SER A 71 -9.72 2.82 -13.67
N GLN A 72 -10.72 2.07 -13.17
CA GLN A 72 -10.62 1.38 -11.88
C GLN A 72 -9.52 0.31 -11.87
N ILE A 73 -9.39 -0.48 -12.95
CA ILE A 73 -8.31 -1.48 -13.05
C ILE A 73 -6.95 -0.81 -13.04
N LEU A 74 -6.78 0.28 -13.78
CA LEU A 74 -5.52 0.99 -13.86
C LEU A 74 -5.14 1.60 -12.50
N MET A 75 -6.08 2.28 -11.82
CA MET A 75 -5.84 2.84 -10.48
C MET A 75 -5.49 1.78 -9.44
N SER A 76 -6.15 0.62 -9.47
CA SER A 76 -5.84 -0.46 -8.54
C SER A 76 -4.43 -1.04 -8.76
N LYS A 77 -3.95 -1.12 -10.00
CA LYS A 77 -2.58 -1.57 -10.31
C LYS A 77 -1.53 -0.56 -9.85
N LEU A 78 -1.76 0.73 -10.06
CA LEU A 78 -0.85 1.80 -9.60
C LEU A 78 -0.78 1.82 -8.07
N SER A 79 -1.93 1.76 -7.40
CA SER A 79 -1.98 1.69 -5.94
C SER A 79 -1.24 0.49 -5.39
N ARG A 80 -1.37 -0.69 -5.99
CA ARG A 80 -0.65 -1.91 -5.57
C ARG A 80 0.85 -1.74 -5.70
N ARG A 81 1.33 -1.17 -6.78
CA ARG A 81 2.76 -0.87 -6.97
C ARG A 81 3.28 0.06 -5.88
N ASP A 82 2.54 1.11 -5.55
CA ASP A 82 2.90 2.05 -4.49
C ASP A 82 3.06 1.37 -3.13
N GLU A 83 2.19 0.37 -2.82
CA GLU A 83 2.29 -0.41 -1.60
C GLU A 83 3.59 -1.24 -1.54
N PHE A 84 3.97 -1.89 -2.65
CA PHE A 84 5.23 -2.64 -2.72
C PHE A 84 6.46 -1.72 -2.59
N GLU A 85 6.45 -0.55 -3.22
CA GLU A 85 7.53 0.43 -3.10
C GLU A 85 7.64 0.98 -1.66
N ALA A 86 6.52 1.21 -0.98
CA ALA A 86 6.50 1.63 0.42
C ALA A 86 6.98 0.54 1.36
N ASP A 87 6.60 -0.73 1.11
CA ASP A 87 7.08 -1.88 1.89
C ASP A 87 8.59 -2.09 1.71
N GLU A 88 9.11 -1.94 0.50
CA GLU A 88 10.55 -2.04 0.25
C GLU A 88 11.31 -0.96 1.03
N TYR A 89 10.82 0.27 1.00
CA TYR A 89 11.41 1.37 1.76
C TYR A 89 11.37 1.11 3.27
N ALA A 90 10.21 0.66 3.78
CA ALA A 90 10.04 0.31 5.18
C ALA A 90 11.00 -0.83 5.59
N SER A 91 11.13 -1.86 4.76
CA SER A 91 12.06 -2.98 5.00
C SER A 91 13.51 -2.49 5.11
N ALA A 92 13.94 -1.60 4.20
CA ALA A 92 15.28 -1.01 4.25
C ALA A 92 15.51 -0.21 5.54
N LEU A 93 14.53 0.61 5.93
CA LEU A 93 14.59 1.44 7.12
C LEU A 93 14.65 0.60 8.40
N MET A 94 13.79 -0.41 8.51
CA MET A 94 13.74 -1.32 9.66
C MET A 94 15.03 -2.15 9.81
N VAL A 95 15.60 -2.61 8.68
CA VAL A 95 16.88 -3.32 8.70
C VAL A 95 18.02 -2.38 9.09
N ALA A 96 18.05 -1.16 8.56
CA ALA A 96 19.06 -0.15 8.92
C ALA A 96 18.98 0.22 10.41
N ALA A 97 17.79 0.28 10.98
CA ALA A 97 17.57 0.53 12.41
C ALA A 97 17.86 -0.70 13.31
N GLY A 98 18.21 -1.84 12.74
CA GLY A 98 18.54 -3.06 13.49
C GLY A 98 17.38 -3.96 13.86
N TYR A 99 16.13 -3.61 13.51
CA TYR A 99 14.94 -4.40 13.86
C TYR A 99 14.67 -5.55 12.88
N GLY A 100 15.23 -5.50 11.65
CA GLY A 100 14.88 -6.46 10.60
C GLY A 100 13.44 -6.27 10.08
N VAL A 101 12.93 -7.25 9.32
CA VAL A 101 11.58 -7.18 8.72
C VAL A 101 10.51 -7.92 9.52
N SER A 102 10.88 -8.64 10.58
CA SER A 102 9.93 -9.41 11.39
C SER A 102 8.79 -8.58 11.99
N PRO A 103 9.03 -7.35 12.50
CA PRO A 103 7.93 -6.50 12.98
C PRO A 103 6.94 -6.12 11.88
N GLN A 104 7.41 -5.86 10.66
CA GLN A 104 6.56 -5.54 9.52
C GLN A 104 5.62 -6.70 9.16
N ILE A 105 6.16 -7.91 9.08
CA ILE A 105 5.38 -9.14 8.84
C ILE A 105 4.44 -9.44 10.00
N GLY A 106 4.93 -9.30 11.24
CA GLY A 106 4.15 -9.52 12.46
C GLY A 106 2.93 -8.61 12.52
N MET A 107 3.12 -7.32 12.18
CA MET A 107 2.04 -6.35 12.10
C MET A 107 0.95 -6.79 11.13
N PHE A 108 1.29 -7.13 9.89
CA PHE A 108 0.31 -7.59 8.90
C PHE A 108 -0.47 -8.81 9.41
N ARG A 109 0.24 -9.85 9.88
CA ARG A 109 -0.41 -11.07 10.38
C ARG A 109 -1.33 -10.82 11.57
N LYS A 110 -0.96 -9.93 12.49
CA LYS A 110 -1.79 -9.57 13.64
C LYS A 110 -3.02 -8.78 13.21
N LEU A 111 -2.86 -7.77 12.36
CA LEU A 111 -3.97 -6.97 11.90
C LEU A 111 -4.99 -7.79 11.09
N SER A 112 -4.53 -8.73 10.25
CA SER A 112 -5.42 -9.63 9.52
C SER A 112 -6.24 -10.53 10.45
N ARG A 113 -5.63 -11.05 11.52
CA ARG A 113 -6.34 -11.85 12.53
C ARG A 113 -7.35 -11.05 13.35
N LEU A 114 -6.97 -9.82 13.71
CA LEU A 114 -7.79 -8.92 14.54
C LEU A 114 -8.90 -8.22 13.75
N SER A 115 -8.83 -8.26 12.45
CA SER A 115 -9.76 -7.56 11.56
C SER A 115 -10.08 -8.37 10.31
N PRO A 116 -10.78 -9.52 10.44
CA PRO A 116 -11.16 -10.32 9.29
C PRO A 116 -11.89 -9.48 8.22
N GLY A 117 -11.40 -9.52 6.98
CA GLY A 117 -11.96 -8.73 5.89
C GLY A 117 -11.64 -7.23 5.96
N GLY A 118 -10.62 -6.81 6.72
CA GLY A 118 -10.18 -5.41 6.82
C GLY A 118 -11.12 -4.50 7.64
N LYS A 119 -12.18 -5.05 8.22
CA LYS A 119 -13.14 -4.30 9.05
C LYS A 119 -12.58 -4.11 10.46
N GLY A 120 -12.45 -2.87 10.93
CA GLY A 120 -12.06 -2.55 12.30
C GLY A 120 -10.68 -1.91 12.47
N VAL A 121 -9.82 -1.93 11.46
CA VAL A 121 -8.58 -1.14 11.42
C VAL A 121 -8.57 -0.31 10.14
N ALA A 122 -8.80 0.98 10.27
CA ALA A 122 -8.88 1.91 9.14
C ALA A 122 -7.60 1.89 8.26
N TRP A 123 -6.46 1.59 8.86
CA TRP A 123 -5.20 1.47 8.12
C TRP A 123 -5.23 0.33 7.08
N LEU A 124 -5.78 -0.85 7.43
CA LEU A 124 -5.92 -1.96 6.48
C LEU A 124 -6.90 -1.66 5.33
N ALA A 125 -7.87 -0.77 5.54
CA ALA A 125 -8.79 -0.36 4.48
C ALA A 125 -8.09 0.45 3.38
N SER A 126 -7.07 1.25 3.77
CA SER A 126 -6.25 2.03 2.83
C SER A 126 -5.01 1.28 2.33
N HIS A 127 -4.49 0.33 3.12
CA HIS A 127 -3.28 -0.45 2.85
C HIS A 127 -3.58 -1.95 3.00
N PRO A 128 -4.28 -2.58 2.03
CA PRO A 128 -4.67 -3.98 2.14
C PRO A 128 -3.46 -4.90 2.31
N GLU A 129 -3.54 -5.80 3.28
CA GLU A 129 -2.58 -6.88 3.40
C GLU A 129 -2.83 -7.90 2.30
N THR A 130 -1.76 -8.35 1.63
CA THR A 130 -1.79 -9.46 0.70
C THR A 130 -0.65 -10.42 0.99
N ALA A 131 -0.85 -11.70 0.68
CA ALA A 131 0.20 -12.71 0.82
C ALA A 131 1.44 -12.35 0.00
N GLU A 132 1.24 -11.75 -1.18
CA GLU A 132 2.34 -11.32 -2.05
C GLU A 132 3.19 -10.22 -1.41
N ARG A 133 2.58 -9.30 -0.64
CA ARG A 133 3.33 -8.26 0.09
C ARG A 133 4.21 -8.89 1.18
N ILE A 134 3.70 -9.85 1.94
CA ILE A 134 4.48 -10.57 2.95
C ILE A 134 5.67 -11.28 2.31
N VAL A 135 5.46 -12.00 1.21
CA VAL A 135 6.55 -12.67 0.46
C VAL A 135 7.59 -11.66 -0.03
N ALA A 136 7.16 -10.50 -0.55
CA ALA A 136 8.08 -9.45 -0.99
C ALA A 136 8.89 -8.86 0.18
N ILE A 137 8.27 -8.64 1.34
CA ILE A 137 8.96 -8.18 2.55
C ILE A 137 10.00 -9.20 3.03
N GLU A 138 9.67 -10.49 2.99
CA GLU A 138 10.63 -11.57 3.32
C GLU A 138 11.82 -11.58 2.35
N ALA A 139 11.59 -11.40 1.05
CA ALA A 139 12.64 -11.26 0.05
C ALA A 139 13.51 -10.02 0.27
N ASN A 140 12.93 -8.90 0.68
CA ASN A 140 13.64 -7.67 1.03
C ASN A 140 14.62 -7.88 2.19
N ALA A 141 14.31 -8.75 3.15
CA ALA A 141 15.22 -9.06 4.27
C ALA A 141 16.57 -9.61 3.77
N ALA A 142 16.57 -10.50 2.80
CA ALA A 142 17.79 -11.04 2.20
C ALA A 142 18.57 -9.95 1.45
N LYS A 143 17.88 -9.14 0.63
CA LYS A 143 18.45 -8.05 -0.14
C LYS A 143 19.19 -7.04 0.74
N TRP A 144 18.56 -6.59 1.83
CA TRP A 144 19.13 -5.55 2.69
C TRP A 144 20.16 -6.07 3.70
N LYS A 145 20.10 -7.35 4.09
CA LYS A 145 21.18 -7.98 4.86
C LYS A 145 22.46 -8.11 4.06
N ALA A 146 22.36 -8.46 2.79
CA ALA A 146 23.52 -8.55 1.88
C ALA A 146 24.11 -7.18 1.53
N ALA A 147 23.34 -6.10 1.65
CA ALA A 147 23.80 -4.74 1.36
C ALA A 147 24.47 -4.03 2.56
N LYS A 148 24.54 -4.64 3.76
CA LYS A 148 25.32 -4.08 4.88
C LYS A 148 26.80 -4.20 4.57
N PRO A 149 27.57 -3.09 4.48
CA PRO A 149 29.02 -3.19 4.49
C PRO A 149 29.48 -3.75 5.84
N THR A 150 30.34 -4.74 5.78
CA THR A 150 31.10 -5.30 6.92
C THR A 150 31.98 -4.22 7.55
#